data_0e05a7ee06297953a84f5271a87c31b7
#
_entry.id   0e05a7ee06297953a84f5271a87c31b7
#
_cell.length_a   1.000
_cell.length_b   1.000
_cell.length_c   1.000
_cell.angle_alpha   90.00
_cell.angle_beta   90.00
_cell.angle_gamma   90.00
#
_symmetry.space_group_name_H-M   'P 1'
#
loop_
_entity.id
_entity.type
_entity.pdbx_description
1 polymer ?
#
loop_
_entity_poly.entity_id
_entity_poly.type
_entity_poly.pdbx_seq_one_letter_code
_entity_poly.pdbx_strand_id
1 'polypeptide(L)'
;MLCIRGEQPEDITAIHEVHELAFGRPDEADLVDTLRARGKAMLSLVAVEDSRIVGHILFSPVAIDSGDRTFPAMGLAPMAVLPGRQRHGIGGRLVKAGLVECRNAGYDCVVVLGHPTYYPRFGFVPGSRYGIKSEYEVPDEAFMILAWSEGVLNGRSRVAKYQPEFRRV
;
A
#
# COMPACT_ATOMS: atom_id res chain seq x y z
N MET A 1 20.06 12.30 -8.13
CA MET A 1 20.03 10.84 -7.90
C MET A 1 18.85 10.46 -7.01
N LEU A 2 18.11 9.48 -7.39
CA LEU A 2 16.93 9.04 -6.63
C LEU A 2 17.30 7.93 -5.64
N CYS A 3 16.87 8.08 -4.39
CA CYS A 3 17.10 7.12 -3.33
C CYS A 3 15.78 6.74 -2.66
N ILE A 4 15.56 5.47 -2.39
CA ILE A 4 14.42 4.99 -1.60
C ILE A 4 14.93 4.58 -0.22
N ARG A 5 14.31 5.13 0.82
CA ARG A 5 14.68 4.82 2.21
C ARG A 5 13.46 4.85 3.13
N GLY A 6 13.64 4.37 4.34
CA GLY A 6 12.61 4.46 5.36
C GLY A 6 12.34 5.91 5.78
N GLU A 7 11.11 6.15 6.20
CA GLU A 7 10.68 7.44 6.73
C GLU A 7 11.45 7.76 8.01
N GLN A 8 11.81 9.04 8.16
CA GLN A 8 12.39 9.58 9.38
C GLN A 8 11.46 10.64 9.98
N PRO A 9 11.57 10.97 11.29
CA PRO A 9 10.67 11.94 11.91
C PRO A 9 10.62 13.30 11.20
N GLU A 10 11.72 13.76 10.66
CA GLU A 10 11.81 15.02 9.94
C GLU A 10 11.11 15.00 8.58
N ASP A 11 10.72 13.83 8.09
CA ASP A 11 10.06 13.68 6.78
C ASP A 11 8.55 13.94 6.84
N ILE A 12 7.95 13.93 8.03
CA ILE A 12 6.49 13.91 8.21
C ILE A 12 5.80 15.04 7.44
N THR A 13 6.28 16.26 7.59
CA THR A 13 5.68 17.42 6.90
C THR A 13 5.77 17.30 5.39
N ALA A 14 6.91 16.87 4.87
CA ALA A 14 7.11 16.72 3.43
C ALA A 14 6.24 15.58 2.87
N ILE A 15 6.08 14.50 3.61
CA ILE A 15 5.19 13.39 3.22
C ILE A 15 3.74 13.88 3.10
N HIS A 16 3.27 14.63 4.10
CA HIS A 16 1.92 15.21 4.06
C HIS A 16 1.72 16.05 2.80
N GLU A 17 2.67 16.92 2.51
CA GLU A 17 2.63 17.80 1.35
C GLU A 17 2.60 17.02 0.02
N VAL A 18 3.40 15.95 -0.09
CA VAL A 18 3.42 15.12 -1.30
C VAL A 18 2.03 14.53 -1.58
N HIS A 19 1.37 14.01 -0.53
CA HIS A 19 0.02 13.44 -0.70
C HIS A 19 -1.00 14.52 -1.05
N GLU A 20 -0.96 15.66 -0.38
CA GLU A 20 -1.87 16.77 -0.67
C GLU A 20 -1.75 17.22 -2.12
N LEU A 21 -0.55 17.41 -2.60
CA LEU A 21 -0.30 17.86 -3.97
C LEU A 21 -0.66 16.80 -5.00
N ALA A 22 -0.36 15.52 -4.72
CA ALA A 22 -0.63 14.44 -5.67
C ALA A 22 -2.13 14.14 -5.82
N PHE A 23 -2.89 14.18 -4.73
CA PHE A 23 -4.32 13.86 -4.76
C PHE A 23 -5.20 15.10 -4.93
N GLY A 24 -4.67 16.30 -4.74
CA GLY A 24 -5.43 17.53 -4.84
C GLY A 24 -6.44 17.73 -3.71
N ARG A 25 -6.27 17.02 -2.60
CA ARG A 25 -7.14 17.07 -1.41
C ARG A 25 -6.35 16.56 -0.20
N PRO A 26 -6.79 16.88 1.04
CA PRO A 26 -6.06 16.48 2.24
C PRO A 26 -6.32 15.06 2.72
N ASP A 27 -7.31 14.35 2.16
CA ASP A 27 -7.81 13.09 2.72
C ASP A 27 -6.70 12.04 2.89
N GLU A 28 -5.91 11.82 1.85
CA GLU A 28 -4.83 10.84 1.90
C GLU A 28 -3.69 11.27 2.82
N ALA A 29 -3.36 12.56 2.82
CA ALA A 29 -2.35 13.09 3.73
C ALA A 29 -2.78 12.93 5.19
N ASP A 30 -4.02 13.24 5.51
CA ASP A 30 -4.58 13.09 6.86
C ASP A 30 -4.63 11.61 7.26
N LEU A 31 -4.95 10.72 6.32
CA LEU A 31 -4.97 9.28 6.56
C LEU A 31 -3.58 8.79 6.99
N VAL A 32 -2.53 9.19 6.28
CA VAL A 32 -1.15 8.81 6.62
C VAL A 32 -0.79 9.29 8.02
N ASP A 33 -1.08 10.55 8.33
CA ASP A 33 -0.79 11.12 9.65
C ASP A 33 -1.53 10.37 10.75
N THR A 34 -2.80 10.02 10.51
CA THR A 34 -3.63 9.30 11.48
C THR A 34 -3.11 7.88 11.70
N LEU A 35 -2.78 7.17 10.64
CA LEU A 35 -2.23 5.81 10.74
C LEU A 35 -0.90 5.82 11.48
N ARG A 36 -0.04 6.81 11.21
CA ARG A 36 1.24 6.97 11.91
C ARG A 36 1.01 7.22 13.40
N ALA A 37 0.12 8.15 13.74
CA ALA A 37 -0.15 8.51 15.13
C ALA A 37 -0.74 7.34 15.93
N ARG A 38 -1.45 6.43 15.27
CA ARG A 38 -2.06 5.25 15.90
C ARG A 38 -1.18 4.01 15.85
N GLY A 39 0.07 4.14 15.41
CA GLY A 39 1.00 3.02 15.34
C GLY A 39 0.68 1.99 14.25
N LYS A 40 -0.07 2.39 13.22
CA LYS A 40 -0.51 1.49 12.14
C LYS A 40 0.25 1.69 10.84
N ALA A 41 1.19 2.62 10.80
CA ALA A 41 2.08 2.80 9.67
C ALA A 41 3.24 1.81 9.80
N MET A 42 3.00 0.56 9.39
CA MET A 42 3.95 -0.54 9.62
C MET A 42 5.20 -0.44 8.75
N LEU A 43 5.05 0.04 7.53
CA LEU A 43 6.17 0.27 6.63
C LEU A 43 5.90 1.55 5.87
N SER A 44 6.85 2.48 5.96
CA SER A 44 6.74 3.80 5.35
C SER A 44 8.06 4.12 4.64
N LEU A 45 8.01 4.28 3.33
CA LEU A 45 9.20 4.55 2.52
C LEU A 45 9.03 5.87 1.78
N VAL A 46 10.14 6.60 1.67
CA VAL A 46 10.20 7.85 0.92
C VAL A 46 11.15 7.71 -0.27
N ALA A 47 10.80 8.40 -1.35
CA ALA A 47 11.69 8.59 -2.50
C ALA A 47 12.30 9.98 -2.38
N VAL A 48 13.62 10.04 -2.31
CA VAL A 48 14.38 11.28 -2.14
C VAL A 48 15.19 11.54 -3.38
N GLU A 49 15.05 12.75 -3.93
CA GLU A 49 15.81 13.18 -5.09
C GLU A 49 16.39 14.58 -4.78
N ASP A 50 17.70 14.71 -4.86
CA ASP A 50 18.41 15.96 -4.58
C ASP A 50 17.99 16.56 -3.24
N SER A 51 17.99 15.74 -2.18
CA SER A 51 17.63 16.09 -0.81
C SER A 51 16.17 16.50 -0.61
N ARG A 52 15.30 16.24 -1.61
CA ARG A 52 13.88 16.55 -1.54
C ARG A 52 13.06 15.28 -1.62
N ILE A 53 12.05 15.16 -0.76
CA ILE A 53 11.10 14.06 -0.84
C ILE A 53 10.15 14.30 -2.02
N VAL A 54 10.15 13.35 -2.97
CA VAL A 54 9.34 13.44 -4.19
C VAL A 54 8.27 12.36 -4.26
N GLY A 55 8.31 11.37 -3.37
CA GLY A 55 7.32 10.31 -3.33
C GLY A 55 7.27 9.62 -1.98
N HIS A 56 6.18 8.92 -1.73
CA HIS A 56 5.95 8.19 -0.47
C HIS A 56 5.02 7.00 -0.72
N ILE A 57 5.27 5.91 -0.01
CA ILE A 57 4.39 4.74 0.01
C ILE A 57 4.22 4.27 1.45
N LEU A 58 2.99 3.88 1.79
CA LEU A 58 2.66 3.38 3.11
C LEU A 58 2.05 1.98 3.01
N PHE A 59 2.45 1.12 3.93
CA PHE A 59 1.83 -0.19 4.12
C PHE A 59 1.28 -0.26 5.54
N SER A 60 0.05 -0.74 5.67
CA SER A 60 -0.61 -0.89 6.97
C SER A 60 -1.19 -2.29 7.10
N PRO A 61 -1.46 -2.75 8.34
CA PRO A 61 -1.96 -4.11 8.55
C PRO A 61 -3.33 -4.32 7.92
N VAL A 62 -3.48 -5.48 7.26
CA VAL A 62 -4.75 -5.97 6.73
C VAL A 62 -4.96 -7.37 7.29
N ALA A 63 -6.18 -7.68 7.72
CA ALA A 63 -6.55 -9.01 8.17
C ALA A 63 -7.34 -9.71 7.07
N ILE A 64 -6.85 -10.87 6.63
CA ILE A 64 -7.60 -11.72 5.70
C ILE A 64 -8.48 -12.63 6.56
N ASP A 65 -9.78 -12.39 6.55
CA ASP A 65 -10.74 -13.04 7.42
C ASP A 65 -11.48 -14.15 6.67
N SER A 66 -11.35 -15.37 7.14
CA SER A 66 -12.04 -16.54 6.57
C SER A 66 -13.23 -17.01 7.42
N GLY A 67 -13.63 -16.24 8.43
CA GLY A 67 -14.74 -16.55 9.32
C GLY A 67 -14.30 -17.22 10.61
N ASP A 68 -13.52 -18.30 10.51
CA ASP A 68 -13.02 -19.05 11.66
C ASP A 68 -11.62 -18.63 12.09
N ARG A 69 -10.86 -17.98 11.22
CA ARG A 69 -9.54 -17.44 11.55
C ARG A 69 -9.15 -16.29 10.63
N THR A 70 -8.12 -15.56 11.04
CA THR A 70 -7.59 -14.44 10.26
C THR A 70 -6.11 -14.68 9.96
N PHE A 71 -5.66 -14.13 8.83
CA PHE A 71 -4.26 -14.15 8.44
C PHE A 71 -3.75 -12.72 8.31
N PRO A 72 -2.54 -12.42 8.81
CA PRO A 72 -1.97 -11.10 8.65
C PRO A 72 -1.48 -10.88 7.21
N ALA A 73 -1.77 -9.70 6.68
CA ALA A 73 -1.29 -9.24 5.39
C ALA A 73 -0.95 -7.77 5.50
N MET A 74 -0.39 -7.21 4.44
CA MET A 74 -0.15 -5.78 4.36
C MET A 74 -1.01 -5.18 3.25
N GLY A 75 -1.56 -4.00 3.49
CA GLY A 75 -2.27 -3.22 2.49
C GLY A 75 -1.39 -2.09 1.99
N LEU A 76 -1.24 -2.01 0.68
CA LEU A 76 -0.49 -0.94 0.02
C LEU A 76 -1.45 0.23 -0.20
N ALA A 77 -1.36 1.25 0.62
CA ALA A 77 -2.09 2.51 0.46
C ALA A 77 -1.76 3.47 1.61
N PRO A 78 -1.72 4.78 1.34
CA PRO A 78 -1.68 5.36 0.01
C PRO A 78 -0.26 5.40 -0.55
N MET A 79 -0.17 5.69 -1.84
CA MET A 79 1.09 5.97 -2.51
C MET A 79 0.94 7.26 -3.30
N ALA A 80 1.94 8.11 -3.25
CA ALA A 80 1.92 9.37 -3.95
C ALA A 80 3.30 9.75 -4.49
N VAL A 81 3.31 10.42 -5.64
CA VAL A 81 4.50 11.01 -6.25
C VAL A 81 4.12 12.45 -6.61
N LEU A 82 5.00 13.41 -6.35
CA LEU A 82 4.78 14.81 -6.71
C LEU A 82 4.35 14.93 -8.17
N PRO A 83 3.35 15.77 -8.48
CA PRO A 83 2.83 15.88 -9.85
C PRO A 83 3.91 16.12 -10.91
N GLY A 84 4.91 16.94 -10.62
CA GLY A 84 6.01 17.21 -11.55
C GLY A 84 7.00 16.05 -11.72
N ARG A 85 6.90 15.01 -10.91
CA ARG A 85 7.80 13.85 -10.95
C ARG A 85 7.09 12.54 -11.28
N GLN A 86 5.81 12.58 -11.60
CA GLN A 86 5.06 11.40 -12.03
C GLN A 86 5.52 10.93 -13.41
N ARG A 87 5.31 9.64 -13.71
CA ARG A 87 5.70 9.01 -14.98
C ARG A 87 7.21 8.94 -15.21
N HIS A 88 8.00 8.96 -14.13
CA HIS A 88 9.45 8.80 -14.18
C HIS A 88 9.92 7.52 -13.46
N GLY A 89 9.00 6.60 -13.19
CA GLY A 89 9.32 5.33 -12.55
C GLY A 89 9.49 5.37 -11.03
N ILE A 90 9.23 6.51 -10.40
CA ILE A 90 9.41 6.67 -8.94
C ILE A 90 8.43 5.78 -8.17
N GLY A 91 7.15 5.80 -8.56
CA GLY A 91 6.13 4.96 -7.94
C GLY A 91 6.49 3.48 -8.04
N GLY A 92 6.97 3.03 -9.19
CA GLY A 92 7.41 1.65 -9.38
C GLY A 92 8.57 1.26 -8.48
N ARG A 93 9.53 2.15 -8.27
CA ARG A 93 10.64 1.90 -7.35
C ARG A 93 10.17 1.80 -5.91
N LEU A 94 9.21 2.65 -5.52
CA LEU A 94 8.60 2.58 -4.18
C LEU A 94 7.87 1.26 -3.97
N VAL A 95 7.06 0.83 -4.94
CA VAL A 95 6.32 -0.44 -4.86
C VAL A 95 7.30 -1.60 -4.71
N LYS A 96 8.32 -1.68 -5.57
CA LYS A 96 9.29 -2.79 -5.54
C LYS A 96 10.05 -2.84 -4.21
N ALA A 97 10.51 -1.68 -3.72
CA ALA A 97 11.20 -1.62 -2.44
C ALA A 97 10.29 -2.04 -1.28
N GLY A 98 9.05 -1.56 -1.28
CA GLY A 98 8.07 -1.92 -0.26
C GLY A 98 7.73 -3.40 -0.25
N LEU A 99 7.58 -4.01 -1.42
CA LEU A 99 7.29 -5.44 -1.51
C LEU A 99 8.44 -6.29 -0.96
N VAL A 100 9.68 -5.90 -1.23
CA VAL A 100 10.86 -6.59 -0.65
C VAL A 100 10.82 -6.50 0.87
N GLU A 101 10.54 -5.32 1.43
CA GLU A 101 10.48 -5.14 2.88
C GLU A 101 9.34 -5.93 3.52
N CYS A 102 8.17 -5.98 2.90
CA CYS A 102 7.05 -6.78 3.40
C CYS A 102 7.40 -8.26 3.44
N ARG A 103 8.03 -8.76 2.39
CA ARG A 103 8.45 -10.17 2.32
C ARG A 103 9.49 -10.47 3.38
N ASN A 104 10.48 -9.60 3.54
CA ASN A 104 11.53 -9.77 4.54
C ASN A 104 10.98 -9.72 5.97
N ALA A 105 9.89 -8.99 6.19
CA ALA A 105 9.22 -8.92 7.49
C ALA A 105 8.37 -10.16 7.79
N GLY A 106 8.26 -11.09 6.85
CA GLY A 106 7.56 -12.37 7.07
C GLY A 106 6.11 -12.39 6.63
N TYR A 107 5.63 -11.37 5.92
CA TYR A 107 4.27 -11.38 5.40
C TYR A 107 4.16 -12.27 4.17
N ASP A 108 3.06 -13.00 4.06
CA ASP A 108 2.83 -13.92 2.95
C ASP A 108 2.22 -13.23 1.73
N CYS A 109 1.55 -12.10 1.93
CA CYS A 109 0.88 -11.41 0.84
C CYS A 109 0.69 -9.92 1.13
N VAL A 110 0.47 -9.18 0.04
CA VAL A 110 0.13 -7.76 0.06
C VAL A 110 -1.12 -7.59 -0.81
N VAL A 111 -2.06 -6.77 -0.35
CA VAL A 111 -3.27 -6.44 -1.10
C VAL A 111 -3.24 -4.97 -1.50
N VAL A 112 -3.94 -4.63 -2.59
CA VAL A 112 -4.04 -3.27 -3.08
C VAL A 112 -5.39 -3.05 -3.77
N LEU A 113 -5.96 -1.87 -3.56
CA LEU A 113 -7.06 -1.35 -4.35
C LEU A 113 -6.47 -0.31 -5.29
N GLY A 114 -6.50 -0.58 -6.60
CA GLY A 114 -5.85 0.31 -7.53
C GLY A 114 -6.14 -0.01 -8.99
N HIS A 115 -5.40 0.64 -9.86
CA HIS A 115 -5.61 0.50 -11.30
C HIS A 115 -5.23 -0.90 -11.78
N PRO A 116 -6.16 -1.60 -12.44
CA PRO A 116 -5.91 -2.97 -12.92
C PRO A 116 -4.87 -3.06 -14.03
N THR A 117 -4.47 -1.94 -14.59
CA THR A 117 -3.44 -1.88 -15.64
C THR A 117 -2.06 -1.50 -15.10
N TYR A 118 -1.97 -1.10 -13.84
CA TYR A 118 -0.69 -0.68 -13.25
C TYR A 118 -0.05 -1.77 -12.39
N TYR A 119 -0.78 -2.29 -11.40
CA TYR A 119 -0.22 -3.21 -10.41
C TYR A 119 0.15 -4.60 -10.94
N PRO A 120 -0.46 -5.14 -12.00
CA PRO A 120 -0.03 -6.44 -12.54
C PRO A 120 1.43 -6.49 -12.96
N ARG A 121 2.03 -5.36 -13.32
CA ARG A 121 3.47 -5.29 -13.66
C ARG A 121 4.38 -5.72 -12.52
N PHE A 122 3.89 -5.67 -11.27
CA PHE A 122 4.64 -6.07 -10.08
C PHE A 122 4.31 -7.49 -9.63
N GLY A 123 3.40 -8.18 -10.33
CA GLY A 123 2.99 -9.53 -9.99
C GLY A 123 1.64 -9.63 -9.28
N PHE A 124 0.93 -8.52 -9.09
CA PHE A 124 -0.41 -8.54 -8.51
C PHE A 124 -1.41 -9.17 -9.48
N VAL A 125 -2.34 -9.94 -8.94
CA VAL A 125 -3.45 -10.56 -9.67
C VAL A 125 -4.75 -10.27 -8.95
N PRO A 126 -5.92 -10.39 -9.62
CA PRO A 126 -7.20 -10.18 -8.93
C PRO A 126 -7.32 -11.09 -7.71
N GLY A 127 -7.80 -10.54 -6.60
CA GLY A 127 -7.98 -11.29 -5.36
C GLY A 127 -8.95 -12.46 -5.52
N SER A 128 -9.90 -12.35 -6.45
CA SER A 128 -10.86 -13.41 -6.76
C SER A 128 -10.17 -14.71 -7.21
N ARG A 129 -8.96 -14.64 -7.73
CA ARG A 129 -8.19 -15.84 -8.09
C ARG A 129 -7.93 -16.75 -6.88
N TYR A 130 -7.88 -16.17 -5.68
CA TYR A 130 -7.69 -16.88 -4.42
C TYR A 130 -8.95 -16.92 -3.57
N GLY A 131 -10.11 -16.51 -4.12
CA GLY A 131 -11.35 -16.42 -3.37
C GLY A 131 -11.35 -15.30 -2.31
N ILE A 132 -10.52 -14.28 -2.51
CA ILE A 132 -10.38 -13.16 -1.57
C ILE A 132 -10.97 -11.91 -2.21
N LYS A 133 -11.83 -11.22 -1.46
CA LYS A 133 -12.42 -9.95 -1.89
C LYS A 133 -12.17 -8.88 -0.85
N SER A 134 -12.29 -7.62 -1.26
CA SER A 134 -12.22 -6.48 -0.36
C SER A 134 -13.51 -6.38 0.46
N GLU A 135 -13.42 -5.83 1.69
CA GLU A 135 -14.61 -5.47 2.46
C GLU A 135 -15.39 -4.33 1.81
N TYR A 136 -14.74 -3.56 0.94
CA TYR A 136 -15.38 -2.48 0.20
C TYR A 136 -15.94 -2.99 -1.14
N GLU A 137 -17.04 -2.39 -1.59
CA GLU A 137 -17.59 -2.69 -2.91
C GLU A 137 -16.77 -1.99 -3.98
N VAL A 138 -15.99 -2.78 -4.72
CA VAL A 138 -15.13 -2.29 -5.79
C VAL A 138 -15.22 -3.26 -6.97
N PRO A 139 -14.89 -2.83 -8.21
CA PRO A 139 -14.79 -3.75 -9.32
C PRO A 139 -13.79 -4.87 -9.00
N ASP A 140 -14.10 -6.09 -9.44
CA ASP A 140 -13.26 -7.26 -9.15
C ASP A 140 -11.80 -7.04 -9.57
N GLU A 141 -11.58 -6.45 -10.73
CA GLU A 141 -10.22 -6.19 -11.24
C GLU A 141 -9.47 -5.12 -10.47
N ALA A 142 -10.15 -4.32 -9.65
CA ALA A 142 -9.49 -3.25 -8.87
C ALA A 142 -8.90 -3.75 -7.55
N PHE A 143 -9.39 -4.87 -7.03
CA PHE A 143 -8.83 -5.47 -5.83
C PHE A 143 -7.85 -6.57 -6.21
N MET A 144 -6.58 -6.37 -5.89
CA MET A 144 -5.50 -7.25 -6.33
C MET A 144 -4.66 -7.72 -5.16
N ILE A 145 -4.01 -8.86 -5.33
CA ILE A 145 -3.16 -9.47 -4.32
C ILE A 145 -1.86 -9.97 -4.96
N LEU A 146 -0.77 -9.81 -4.23
CA LEU A 146 0.51 -10.45 -4.52
C LEU A 146 0.82 -11.41 -3.39
N ALA A 147 0.96 -12.69 -3.72
CA ALA A 147 1.28 -13.72 -2.74
C ALA A 147 2.60 -14.38 -3.10
N TRP A 148 3.46 -14.55 -2.09
CA TRP A 148 4.73 -15.25 -2.26
C TRP A 148 4.60 -16.74 -1.98
N SER A 149 3.50 -17.15 -1.34
CA SER A 149 3.21 -18.56 -1.03
C SER A 149 1.75 -18.83 -1.35
N GLU A 150 1.49 -19.57 -2.41
CA GLU A 150 0.11 -19.85 -2.86
C GLU A 150 -0.65 -20.75 -1.90
N GLY A 151 0.04 -21.70 -1.25
CA GLY A 151 -0.59 -22.67 -0.38
C GLY A 151 -1.33 -22.07 0.82
N VAL A 152 -0.88 -20.92 1.30
CA VAL A 152 -1.48 -20.23 2.45
C VAL A 152 -2.83 -19.61 2.08
N LEU A 153 -3.00 -19.25 0.81
CA LEU A 153 -4.18 -18.52 0.33
C LEU A 153 -5.24 -19.41 -0.29
N ASN A 154 -4.94 -20.66 -0.56
CA ASN A 154 -5.90 -21.59 -1.15
C ASN A 154 -6.96 -21.98 -0.13
N GLY A 155 -8.23 -22.03 -0.56
CA GLY A 155 -9.33 -22.50 0.25
C GLY A 155 -10.58 -21.66 0.15
N ARG A 156 -11.26 -21.45 1.30
CA ARG A 156 -12.57 -20.82 1.40
C ARG A 156 -12.55 -19.34 1.02
N SER A 157 -13.72 -18.81 0.66
CA SER A 157 -13.94 -17.37 0.48
C SER A 157 -13.47 -16.59 1.70
N ARG A 158 -12.74 -15.51 1.47
CA ARG A 158 -12.15 -14.66 2.50
C ARG A 158 -12.37 -13.20 2.16
N VAL A 159 -12.30 -12.36 3.19
CA VAL A 159 -12.45 -10.92 3.05
C VAL A 159 -11.23 -10.23 3.61
N ALA A 160 -10.64 -9.33 2.84
CA ALA A 160 -9.55 -8.48 3.28
C ALA A 160 -10.14 -7.28 4.02
N LYS A 161 -9.78 -7.13 5.29
CA LYS A 161 -10.26 -6.05 6.16
C LYS A 161 -9.12 -5.09 6.45
N TYR A 162 -9.32 -3.86 6.01
CA TYR A 162 -8.38 -2.77 6.20
C TYR A 162 -8.56 -2.13 7.58
N GLN A 163 -7.62 -1.29 7.98
CA GLN A 163 -7.76 -0.51 9.19
C GLN A 163 -8.97 0.43 9.07
N PRO A 164 -9.73 0.66 10.17
CA PRO A 164 -10.95 1.49 10.10
C PRO A 164 -10.73 2.90 9.56
N GLU A 165 -9.53 3.44 9.70
CA GLU A 165 -9.19 4.78 9.23
C GLU A 165 -9.42 4.96 7.74
N PHE A 166 -9.30 3.89 6.96
CA PHE A 166 -9.51 3.93 5.50
C PHE A 166 -10.95 4.24 5.10
N ARG A 167 -11.91 4.08 6.01
CA ARG A 167 -13.33 4.36 5.72
C ARG A 167 -13.61 5.83 5.47
N ARG A 168 -12.66 6.70 5.79
CA ARG A 168 -12.82 8.16 5.62
C ARG A 168 -12.29 8.66 4.28
N VAL A 169 -11.78 7.77 3.43
CA VAL A 169 -11.09 8.16 2.20
C VAL A 169 -11.80 7.66 0.94
#